data_1917d58f8610a0a0b763b945e592c5dc
#
_entry.id   1917d58f8610a0a0b763b945e592c5dc
#
_cell.length_a   1.000
_cell.length_b   1.000
_cell.length_c   1.000
_cell.angle_alpha   90.00
_cell.angle_beta   90.00
_cell.angle_gamma   90.00
#
_symmetry.space_group_name_H-M   'P 1'
#
loop_
_entity.id
_entity.type
_entity.pdbx_description
1 polymer ?
#
loop_
_entity_poly.entity_id
_entity_poly.type
_entity_poly.pdbx_seq_one_letter_code
_entity_poly.pdbx_strand_id
1 'polypeptide(L)'
;QSASSEGFRRFRIDENNFLFPESVEDLKALKPFPDAANKTVIFVAKKGGVQPSFPVDYAVWSSAQGKSRTIPEHATKQEVLNRTTRTFLEANPVQGGSSPWAILPSGDFDICKKLVGKCTWTEGRKGITCDLNGVYFVNVVNVSYDGTRVQIETRPEAGRTNIGPKRRFWVEHNLLYPVIK
;
A
#
# COMPACT_ATOMS: atom_id res chain seq x y z
N GLN A 1 -1.27 -2.96 -5.52
CA GLN A 1 -0.78 -4.05 -6.39
C GLN A 1 0.25 -3.47 -7.35
N SER A 2 1.45 -4.06 -7.38
CA SER A 2 2.56 -3.57 -8.19
C SER A 2 2.49 -4.10 -9.64
N ALA A 3 3.17 -3.42 -10.56
CA ALA A 3 3.37 -3.91 -11.93
C ALA A 3 4.06 -5.28 -11.97
N SER A 4 4.97 -5.56 -11.01
CA SER A 4 5.66 -6.85 -10.88
C SER A 4 4.74 -8.04 -10.65
N SER A 5 3.49 -7.82 -10.23
CA SER A 5 2.50 -8.90 -10.02
C SER A 5 1.64 -9.18 -11.26
N GLU A 6 1.90 -8.54 -12.40
CA GLU A 6 1.09 -8.73 -13.62
C GLU A 6 1.15 -10.19 -14.12
N GLY A 7 2.33 -10.80 -14.10
CA GLY A 7 2.50 -12.19 -14.51
C GLY A 7 1.62 -13.17 -13.71
N PHE A 8 1.55 -12.97 -12.39
CA PHE A 8 0.66 -13.78 -11.53
C PHE A 8 -0.83 -13.53 -11.85
N ARG A 9 -1.22 -12.27 -12.10
CA ARG A 9 -2.62 -11.92 -12.40
C ARG A 9 -3.12 -12.41 -13.76
N ARG A 10 -2.25 -12.93 -14.61
CA ARG A 10 -2.68 -13.63 -15.83
C ARG A 10 -3.33 -14.97 -15.50
N PHE A 11 -3.07 -15.53 -14.32
CA PHE A 11 -3.58 -16.81 -13.85
C PHE A 11 -3.36 -17.96 -14.82
N ARG A 12 -2.36 -17.83 -15.69
CA ARG A 12 -2.00 -18.82 -16.68
C ARG A 12 -0.91 -19.72 -16.13
N ILE A 13 -1.11 -21.04 -16.17
CA ILE A 13 -0.13 -22.06 -15.78
C ILE A 13 0.68 -22.48 -17.00
N ASP A 14 -0.02 -22.84 -18.08
CA ASP A 14 0.55 -23.23 -19.36
C ASP A 14 -0.39 -22.82 -20.51
N GLU A 15 -0.22 -23.38 -21.70
CA GLU A 15 -1.02 -23.00 -22.88
C GLU A 15 -2.51 -23.29 -22.73
N ASN A 16 -2.86 -24.38 -22.00
CA ASN A 16 -4.23 -24.88 -21.88
C ASN A 16 -4.78 -24.85 -20.46
N ASN A 17 -3.98 -24.44 -19.48
CA ASN A 17 -4.36 -24.48 -18.09
C ASN A 17 -4.25 -23.12 -17.42
N PHE A 18 -5.27 -22.80 -16.62
CA PHE A 18 -5.39 -21.58 -15.85
C PHE A 18 -5.63 -21.88 -14.37
N LEU A 19 -5.29 -20.93 -13.51
CA LEU A 19 -5.81 -20.85 -12.15
C LEU A 19 -7.09 -20.02 -12.17
N PHE A 20 -8.19 -20.62 -11.81
CA PHE A 20 -9.47 -19.94 -11.64
C PHE A 20 -9.60 -19.46 -10.21
N PRO A 21 -9.48 -18.14 -9.93
CA PRO A 21 -9.67 -17.61 -8.57
C PRO A 21 -11.10 -17.82 -8.13
N GLU A 22 -11.32 -18.51 -7.04
CA GLU A 22 -12.65 -18.73 -6.46
C GLU A 22 -12.93 -17.71 -5.36
N SER A 23 -11.98 -17.49 -4.45
CA SER A 23 -12.14 -16.50 -3.39
C SER A 23 -10.82 -16.00 -2.83
N VAL A 24 -10.86 -14.84 -2.19
CA VAL A 24 -9.76 -14.24 -1.45
C VAL A 24 -10.22 -13.85 -0.06
N GLU A 25 -9.51 -14.33 0.97
CA GLU A 25 -9.72 -13.96 2.36
C GLU A 25 -8.56 -13.06 2.82
N ASP A 26 -8.81 -11.77 2.93
CA ASP A 26 -7.83 -10.76 3.34
C ASP A 26 -7.77 -10.64 4.86
N LEU A 27 -6.72 -11.18 5.45
CA LEU A 27 -6.46 -11.19 6.89
C LEU A 27 -5.51 -10.06 7.32
N LYS A 28 -5.22 -9.08 6.46
CA LYS A 28 -4.22 -8.03 6.73
C LYS A 28 -4.49 -7.21 8.00
N ALA A 29 -5.74 -7.09 8.42
CA ALA A 29 -6.13 -6.39 9.63
C ALA A 29 -6.02 -7.27 10.89
N LEU A 30 -5.82 -8.56 10.75
CA LEU A 30 -5.59 -9.52 11.81
C LEU A 30 -4.10 -9.87 11.94
N LYS A 31 -3.75 -10.55 13.02
CA LYS A 31 -2.43 -11.12 13.28
C LYS A 31 -2.58 -12.64 13.54
N PRO A 32 -2.84 -13.45 12.49
CA PRO A 32 -3.00 -14.90 12.66
C PRO A 32 -1.69 -15.58 13.10
N PHE A 33 -0.55 -14.99 12.75
CA PHE A 33 0.79 -15.45 13.14
C PHE A 33 1.47 -14.33 13.95
N PRO A 34 1.59 -14.47 15.28
CA PRO A 34 2.09 -13.38 16.15
C PRO A 34 3.49 -12.89 15.78
N ASP A 35 4.37 -13.80 15.33
CA ASP A 35 5.77 -13.49 15.02
C ASP A 35 6.02 -13.07 13.57
N ALA A 36 4.98 -13.14 12.71
CA ALA A 36 5.11 -12.73 11.32
C ALA A 36 4.93 -11.21 11.17
N ALA A 37 5.91 -10.56 10.54
CA ALA A 37 5.83 -9.15 10.15
C ALA A 37 4.94 -8.93 8.93
N ASN A 38 4.77 -9.95 8.08
CA ASN A 38 4.03 -9.87 6.83
C ASN A 38 2.51 -9.95 7.06
N LYS A 39 1.78 -9.28 6.18
CA LYS A 39 0.33 -9.38 6.12
C LYS A 39 -0.07 -10.68 5.43
N THR A 40 -1.12 -11.32 5.94
CA THR A 40 -1.58 -12.62 5.46
C THR A 40 -2.81 -12.49 4.59
N VAL A 41 -2.88 -13.30 3.55
CA VAL A 41 -4.05 -13.49 2.69
C VAL A 41 -4.19 -14.98 2.38
N ILE A 42 -5.42 -15.48 2.29
CA ILE A 42 -5.72 -16.81 1.79
C ILE A 42 -6.31 -16.63 0.39
N PHE A 43 -5.72 -17.28 -0.58
CA PHE A 43 -6.15 -17.25 -1.97
C PHE A 43 -6.58 -18.66 -2.36
N VAL A 44 -7.85 -18.82 -2.73
CA VAL A 44 -8.42 -20.09 -3.17
C VAL A 44 -8.58 -20.06 -4.67
N ALA A 45 -8.00 -21.04 -5.33
CA ALA A 45 -8.08 -21.15 -6.80
C ALA A 45 -8.21 -22.60 -7.23
N LYS A 46 -8.91 -22.82 -8.34
CA LYS A 46 -9.08 -24.10 -9.00
C LYS A 46 -8.23 -24.15 -10.27
N LYS A 47 -7.53 -25.25 -10.52
CA LYS A 47 -6.88 -25.49 -11.81
C LYS A 47 -7.91 -25.96 -12.83
N GLY A 48 -7.94 -25.33 -14.00
CA GLY A 48 -8.86 -25.73 -15.09
C GLY A 48 -8.41 -25.20 -16.44
N GLY A 49 -9.09 -25.67 -17.50
CA GLY A 49 -8.82 -25.24 -18.90
C GLY A 49 -9.62 -23.99 -19.31
N VAL A 50 -10.31 -23.34 -18.40
CA VAL A 50 -11.12 -22.12 -18.66
C VAL A 50 -10.42 -20.91 -18.11
N GLN A 51 -10.47 -19.79 -18.84
CA GLN A 51 -9.94 -18.53 -18.36
C GLN A 51 -10.71 -18.04 -17.11
N PRO A 52 -10.04 -17.32 -16.19
CA PRO A 52 -10.68 -16.76 -15.00
C PRO A 52 -11.86 -15.86 -15.37
N SER A 53 -12.96 -15.99 -14.65
CA SER A 53 -14.09 -15.07 -14.69
C SER A 53 -14.09 -14.13 -13.50
N PHE A 54 -14.73 -12.98 -13.64
CA PHE A 54 -14.86 -11.96 -12.62
C PHE A 54 -16.33 -11.56 -12.45
N PRO A 55 -16.76 -11.05 -11.31
CA PRO A 55 -15.95 -10.76 -10.12
C PRO A 55 -15.46 -12.01 -9.37
N VAL A 56 -14.39 -11.85 -8.58
CA VAL A 56 -13.93 -12.84 -7.61
C VAL A 56 -14.43 -12.44 -6.23
N ASP A 57 -14.96 -13.40 -5.47
CA ASP A 57 -15.37 -13.17 -4.09
C ASP A 57 -14.18 -12.71 -3.24
N TYR A 58 -14.33 -11.61 -2.53
CA TYR A 58 -13.30 -11.02 -1.69
C TYR A 58 -13.86 -10.72 -0.30
N ALA A 59 -13.24 -11.26 0.72
CA ALA A 59 -13.66 -11.01 2.09
C ALA A 59 -12.53 -10.37 2.89
N VAL A 60 -12.82 -9.26 3.56
CA VAL A 60 -11.90 -8.58 4.47
C VAL A 60 -12.26 -8.96 5.90
N TRP A 61 -11.28 -9.51 6.61
CA TRP A 61 -11.41 -9.88 8.01
C TRP A 61 -10.82 -8.80 8.92
N SER A 62 -11.54 -8.46 9.96
CA SER A 62 -11.11 -7.54 11.01
C SER A 62 -11.46 -8.09 12.39
N SER A 63 -10.81 -7.58 13.43
CA SER A 63 -11.20 -7.90 14.81
C SER A 63 -12.56 -7.29 15.13
N ALA A 64 -13.44 -8.05 15.79
CA ALA A 64 -14.67 -7.51 16.33
C ALA A 64 -14.37 -6.44 17.39
N GLN A 65 -15.32 -5.54 17.62
CA GLN A 65 -15.15 -4.43 18.55
C GLN A 65 -14.69 -4.92 19.94
N GLY A 66 -13.66 -4.31 20.48
CA GLY A 66 -13.08 -4.66 21.77
C GLY A 66 -12.28 -5.98 21.80
N LYS A 67 -12.06 -6.62 20.64
CA LYS A 67 -11.26 -7.86 20.56
C LYS A 67 -9.86 -7.59 20.02
N SER A 68 -8.90 -8.40 20.45
CA SER A 68 -7.51 -8.35 19.95
C SER A 68 -7.45 -8.77 18.47
N ARG A 69 -6.53 -8.13 17.72
CA ARG A 69 -6.19 -8.52 16.35
C ARG A 69 -5.42 -9.84 16.27
N THR A 70 -4.78 -10.24 17.36
CA THR A 70 -4.03 -11.50 17.44
C THR A 70 -4.99 -12.66 17.59
N ILE A 71 -4.83 -13.66 16.75
CA ILE A 71 -5.58 -14.94 16.85
C ILE A 71 -4.75 -15.87 17.72
N PRO A 72 -5.31 -16.45 18.81
CA PRO A 72 -4.60 -17.45 19.61
C PRO A 72 -4.26 -18.69 18.77
N GLU A 73 -3.10 -19.26 18.99
CA GLU A 73 -2.58 -20.39 18.22
C GLU A 73 -3.52 -21.62 18.22
N HIS A 74 -4.17 -21.86 19.35
CA HIS A 74 -5.08 -23.01 19.50
C HIS A 74 -6.57 -22.63 19.45
N ALA A 75 -6.90 -21.45 18.90
CA ALA A 75 -8.30 -21.02 18.80
C ALA A 75 -9.09 -21.94 17.88
N THR A 76 -10.23 -22.39 18.36
CA THR A 76 -11.19 -23.15 17.55
C THR A 76 -11.81 -22.25 16.47
N LYS A 77 -12.35 -22.85 15.41
CA LYS A 77 -13.07 -22.11 14.35
C LYS A 77 -14.14 -21.19 14.95
N GLN A 78 -14.92 -21.68 15.92
CA GLN A 78 -16.00 -20.89 16.54
C GLN A 78 -15.47 -19.69 17.32
N GLU A 79 -14.37 -19.85 18.03
CA GLU A 79 -13.72 -18.74 18.74
C GLU A 79 -13.18 -17.69 17.78
N VAL A 80 -12.59 -18.09 16.64
CA VAL A 80 -12.15 -17.17 15.60
C VAL A 80 -13.34 -16.39 15.04
N LEU A 81 -14.43 -17.07 14.69
CA LEU A 81 -15.63 -16.43 14.17
C LEU A 81 -16.27 -15.46 15.18
N ASN A 82 -16.29 -15.80 16.47
CA ASN A 82 -16.86 -14.93 17.51
C ASN A 82 -16.04 -13.69 17.82
N ARG A 83 -14.78 -13.65 17.41
CA ARG A 83 -13.86 -12.52 17.67
C ARG A 83 -13.47 -11.73 16.42
N THR A 84 -14.00 -12.09 15.28
CA THR A 84 -13.73 -11.44 14.01
C THR A 84 -15.02 -10.99 13.32
N THR A 85 -14.90 -10.00 12.46
CA THR A 85 -15.95 -9.54 11.56
C THR A 85 -15.47 -9.75 10.13
N ARG A 86 -16.38 -10.17 9.24
CA ARG A 86 -16.10 -10.43 7.84
C ARG A 86 -16.95 -9.50 6.95
N THR A 87 -16.29 -8.69 6.14
CA THR A 87 -16.93 -7.82 5.17
C THR A 87 -16.74 -8.39 3.77
N PHE A 88 -17.85 -8.63 3.06
CA PHE A 88 -17.83 -9.18 1.71
C PHE A 88 -17.73 -8.07 0.68
N LEU A 89 -16.87 -8.27 -0.28
CA LEU A 89 -16.56 -7.38 -1.40
C LEU A 89 -16.41 -8.20 -2.67
N GLU A 90 -16.30 -7.53 -3.80
CA GLU A 90 -16.00 -8.12 -5.11
C GLU A 90 -14.69 -7.57 -5.64
N ALA A 91 -13.86 -8.45 -6.20
CA ALA A 91 -12.62 -8.07 -6.84
C ALA A 91 -12.76 -8.17 -8.37
N ASN A 92 -12.55 -7.06 -9.06
CA ASN A 92 -12.63 -6.94 -10.51
C ASN A 92 -11.34 -6.33 -11.08
N PRO A 93 -10.81 -6.84 -12.22
CA PRO A 93 -9.72 -6.18 -12.92
C PRO A 93 -10.16 -4.82 -13.46
N VAL A 94 -9.32 -3.80 -13.25
CA VAL A 94 -9.67 -2.41 -13.59
C VAL A 94 -9.72 -2.17 -15.10
N GLN A 95 -8.79 -2.77 -15.87
CA GLN A 95 -8.63 -2.54 -17.31
C GLN A 95 -8.40 -3.82 -18.13
N GLY A 96 -8.77 -4.98 -17.62
CA GLY A 96 -8.56 -6.27 -18.29
C GLY A 96 -7.94 -7.30 -17.36
N GLY A 97 -7.93 -8.57 -17.76
CA GLY A 97 -7.70 -9.72 -16.88
C GLY A 97 -6.41 -9.68 -16.05
N SER A 98 -5.31 -9.11 -16.55
CA SER A 98 -4.03 -9.00 -15.82
C SER A 98 -3.82 -7.68 -15.11
N SER A 99 -4.76 -6.73 -15.21
CA SER A 99 -4.67 -5.44 -14.53
C SER A 99 -4.81 -5.56 -13.01
N PRO A 100 -4.43 -4.54 -12.23
CA PRO A 100 -4.75 -4.47 -10.82
C PRO A 100 -6.25 -4.64 -10.56
N TRP A 101 -6.59 -5.25 -9.44
CA TRP A 101 -7.99 -5.42 -9.06
C TRP A 101 -8.49 -4.22 -8.26
N ALA A 102 -9.67 -3.73 -8.60
CA ALA A 102 -10.50 -2.92 -7.71
C ALA A 102 -11.28 -3.87 -6.79
N ILE A 103 -11.26 -3.59 -5.50
CA ILE A 103 -11.95 -4.38 -4.46
C ILE A 103 -12.99 -3.46 -3.86
N LEU A 104 -14.26 -3.71 -4.17
CA LEU A 104 -15.37 -2.80 -3.93
C LEU A 104 -16.61 -3.57 -3.44
N PRO A 105 -17.57 -2.91 -2.78
CA PRO A 105 -18.90 -3.47 -2.59
C PRO A 105 -19.52 -3.93 -3.89
N SER A 106 -20.38 -4.94 -3.82
CA SER A 106 -21.09 -5.46 -4.98
C SER A 106 -21.88 -4.34 -5.70
N GLY A 107 -21.72 -4.26 -7.01
CA GLY A 107 -22.38 -3.26 -7.86
C GLY A 107 -21.65 -1.92 -8.02
N ASP A 108 -20.63 -1.62 -7.23
CA ASP A 108 -19.92 -0.33 -7.28
C ASP A 108 -18.86 -0.26 -8.40
N PHE A 109 -18.53 -1.40 -9.00
CA PHE A 109 -17.46 -1.48 -9.98
C PHE A 109 -17.73 -0.63 -11.23
N ASP A 110 -18.96 -0.61 -11.73
CA ASP A 110 -19.32 0.15 -12.94
C ASP A 110 -19.18 1.67 -12.73
N ILE A 111 -19.40 2.14 -11.51
CA ILE A 111 -19.16 3.54 -11.15
C ILE A 111 -17.66 3.81 -11.11
N CYS A 112 -16.90 2.94 -10.43
CA CYS A 112 -15.45 3.07 -10.32
C CYS A 112 -14.76 3.03 -11.69
N LYS A 113 -15.22 2.18 -12.60
CA LYS A 113 -14.69 2.04 -13.96
C LYS A 113 -14.72 3.37 -14.75
N LYS A 114 -15.68 4.25 -14.48
CA LYS A 114 -15.76 5.59 -15.10
C LYS A 114 -14.63 6.52 -14.69
N LEU A 115 -14.01 6.25 -13.54
CA LEU A 115 -12.87 7.01 -13.00
C LEU A 115 -11.52 6.50 -13.50
N VAL A 116 -11.51 5.36 -14.20
CA VAL A 116 -10.28 4.73 -14.70
C VAL A 116 -9.89 5.35 -16.02
N GLY A 117 -8.66 5.79 -16.14
CA GLY A 117 -8.11 6.35 -17.36
C GLY A 117 -6.97 7.31 -17.09
N LYS A 118 -6.42 7.87 -18.16
CA LYS A 118 -5.40 8.92 -18.06
C LYS A 118 -6.09 10.25 -17.73
N CYS A 119 -5.70 10.85 -16.61
CA CYS A 119 -6.12 12.20 -16.29
C CYS A 119 -5.47 13.19 -17.29
N THR A 120 -6.27 14.00 -17.99
CA THR A 120 -5.80 14.92 -19.03
C THR A 120 -5.46 16.30 -18.50
N TRP A 121 -5.94 16.66 -17.31
CA TRP A 121 -5.77 17.98 -16.72
C TRP A 121 -4.80 18.02 -15.52
N THR A 122 -4.38 16.87 -15.00
CA THR A 122 -3.37 16.79 -13.95
C THR A 122 -2.56 15.50 -14.04
N GLU A 123 -1.36 15.53 -13.51
CA GLU A 123 -0.48 14.38 -13.39
C GLU A 123 -0.04 14.22 -11.93
N GLY A 124 -0.32 13.06 -11.35
CA GLY A 124 0.20 12.72 -10.02
C GLY A 124 1.70 12.45 -10.11
N ARG A 125 2.50 13.30 -9.47
CA ARG A 125 3.95 13.10 -9.37
C ARG A 125 4.31 12.66 -7.97
N LYS A 126 5.25 11.73 -7.87
CA LYS A 126 5.90 11.42 -6.60
C LYS A 126 6.67 12.66 -6.16
N GLY A 127 6.39 13.15 -4.96
CA GLY A 127 7.14 14.26 -4.37
C GLY A 127 8.60 13.89 -4.13
N ILE A 128 9.37 14.84 -3.60
CA ILE A 128 10.76 14.64 -3.26
C ILE A 128 10.89 13.50 -2.26
N THR A 129 11.69 12.50 -2.61
CA THR A 129 12.11 11.44 -1.69
C THR A 129 13.62 11.52 -1.53
N CYS A 130 14.07 11.62 -0.30
CA CYS A 130 15.48 11.48 0.05
C CYS A 130 15.60 10.47 1.20
N ASP A 131 16.62 9.63 1.15
CA ASP A 131 16.81 8.58 2.16
C ASP A 131 17.24 9.15 3.51
N LEU A 132 17.81 10.36 3.53
CA LEU A 132 18.30 11.06 4.71
C LEU A 132 17.53 12.37 4.95
N ASN A 133 16.21 12.26 5.20
CA ASN A 133 15.34 13.43 5.43
C ASN A 133 15.88 14.38 6.51
N GLY A 134 16.50 13.85 7.56
CA GLY A 134 17.08 14.66 8.64
C GLY A 134 18.26 15.55 8.21
N VAL A 135 18.93 15.21 7.10
CA VAL A 135 20.02 16.00 6.51
C VAL A 135 19.52 16.99 5.47
N TYR A 136 18.63 16.53 4.58
CA TYR A 136 18.20 17.32 3.41
C TYR A 136 17.04 18.27 3.71
N PHE A 137 16.21 17.97 4.72
CA PHE A 137 15.21 18.93 5.20
C PHE A 137 15.83 19.76 6.32
N VAL A 138 15.98 21.04 6.06
CA VAL A 138 16.69 21.95 6.94
C VAL A 138 15.82 23.16 7.31
N ASN A 139 16.14 23.81 8.42
CA ASN A 139 15.60 25.12 8.74
C ASN A 139 16.64 26.19 8.38
N VAL A 140 16.20 27.25 7.73
CA VAL A 140 17.02 28.46 7.58
C VAL A 140 16.98 29.22 8.90
N VAL A 141 18.15 29.46 9.49
CA VAL A 141 18.25 30.13 10.79
C VAL A 141 18.89 31.52 10.68
N ASN A 142 19.67 31.80 9.63
CA ASN A 142 20.27 33.10 9.38
C ASN A 142 20.54 33.29 7.89
N VAL A 143 20.76 34.56 7.49
CA VAL A 143 21.12 34.97 6.11
C VAL A 143 22.38 35.87 6.20
N SER A 144 23.33 35.67 5.29
CA SER A 144 24.50 36.51 5.22
C SER A 144 24.13 37.95 4.82
N TYR A 145 24.96 38.91 5.19
CA TYR A 145 24.73 40.34 4.90
C TYR A 145 24.53 40.64 3.40
N ASP A 146 25.25 39.94 2.55
CA ASP A 146 25.16 40.05 1.09
C ASP A 146 24.05 39.18 0.45
N GLY A 147 23.31 38.42 1.26
CA GLY A 147 22.23 37.53 0.79
C GLY A 147 22.70 36.32 -0.03
N THR A 148 24.01 36.12 -0.22
CA THR A 148 24.54 35.03 -1.05
C THR A 148 24.54 33.68 -0.35
N ARG A 149 24.59 33.66 0.99
CA ARG A 149 24.65 32.46 1.83
C ARG A 149 23.58 32.48 2.90
N VAL A 150 23.16 31.28 3.29
CA VAL A 150 22.25 31.09 4.41
C VAL A 150 22.83 30.08 5.39
N GLN A 151 22.60 30.33 6.66
CA GLN A 151 22.90 29.36 7.71
C GLN A 151 21.72 28.43 7.88
N ILE A 152 21.96 27.16 7.72
CA ILE A 152 20.96 26.12 7.86
C ILE A 152 21.21 25.29 9.12
N GLU A 153 20.14 24.73 9.68
CA GLU A 153 20.15 23.79 10.77
C GLU A 153 19.51 22.47 10.31
N THR A 154 20.21 21.35 10.48
CA THR A 154 19.69 20.02 10.16
C THR A 154 18.52 19.66 11.06
N ARG A 155 17.65 18.76 10.59
CA ARG A 155 16.44 18.32 11.28
C ARG A 155 16.47 16.80 11.53
N PRO A 156 17.25 16.30 12.49
CA PRO A 156 17.33 14.86 12.81
C PRO A 156 15.96 14.21 13.02
N GLU A 157 15.01 14.96 13.58
CA GLU A 157 13.64 14.53 13.84
C GLU A 157 12.79 14.30 12.56
N ALA A 158 13.21 14.83 11.41
CA ALA A 158 12.50 14.66 10.14
C ALA A 158 12.76 13.31 9.46
N GLY A 159 13.78 12.58 9.90
CA GLY A 159 14.19 11.29 9.35
C GLY A 159 13.99 10.13 10.31
N ARG A 160 14.02 8.91 9.76
CA ARG A 160 14.01 7.67 10.56
C ARG A 160 15.41 7.22 10.97
N THR A 161 16.42 7.64 10.19
CA THR A 161 17.82 7.30 10.43
C THR A 161 18.41 8.27 11.45
N ASN A 162 19.10 7.75 12.44
CA ASN A 162 19.82 8.58 13.39
C ASN A 162 21.05 9.20 12.70
N ILE A 163 21.04 10.51 12.52
CA ILE A 163 22.13 11.30 11.92
C ILE A 163 22.94 12.08 12.95
N GLY A 164 22.74 11.79 14.25
CA GLY A 164 23.38 12.52 15.34
C GLY A 164 22.68 13.84 15.69
N PRO A 165 23.34 14.73 16.46
CA PRO A 165 22.74 15.97 16.91
C PRO A 165 22.53 16.96 15.79
N LYS A 166 21.68 17.97 16.02
CA LYS A 166 21.51 19.11 15.13
C LYS A 166 22.83 19.78 14.84
N ARG A 167 23.06 20.11 13.58
CA ARG A 167 24.27 20.81 13.11
C ARG A 167 23.90 22.04 12.32
N ARG A 168 24.73 23.11 12.44
CA ARG A 168 24.58 24.35 11.68
C ARG A 168 25.77 24.55 10.77
N PHE A 169 25.53 24.98 9.56
CA PHE A 169 26.54 25.35 8.59
C PHE A 169 26.00 26.32 7.56
N TRP A 170 26.90 27.01 6.86
CA TRP A 170 26.56 27.96 5.81
C TRP A 170 26.55 27.23 4.46
N VAL A 171 25.51 27.49 3.67
CA VAL A 171 25.39 27.04 2.27
C VAL A 171 24.99 28.20 1.38
N GLU A 172 25.17 28.03 0.09
CA GLU A 172 24.74 28.99 -0.92
C GLU A 172 23.20 29.03 -0.96
N HIS A 173 22.63 30.24 -1.02
CA HIS A 173 21.20 30.45 -0.99
C HIS A 173 20.48 29.75 -2.15
N ASN A 174 21.07 29.71 -3.34
CA ASN A 174 20.53 29.11 -4.56
C ASN A 174 20.43 27.55 -4.49
N LEU A 175 21.03 26.92 -3.50
CA LEU A 175 20.91 25.48 -3.29
C LEU A 175 19.67 25.08 -2.48
N LEU A 176 18.93 26.05 -1.95
CA LEU A 176 17.76 25.78 -1.13
C LEU A 176 16.45 25.99 -1.90
N TYR A 177 15.55 25.07 -1.72
CA TYR A 177 14.21 25.12 -2.32
C TYR A 177 13.15 25.00 -1.24
N PRO A 178 12.07 25.78 -1.29
CA PRO A 178 10.97 25.64 -0.35
C PRO A 178 10.28 24.30 -0.52
N VAL A 179 9.95 23.65 0.60
CA VAL A 179 9.21 22.39 0.63
C VAL A 179 7.89 22.60 1.37
N ILE A 180 6.80 22.24 0.69
CA ILE A 180 5.47 22.17 1.28
C ILE A 180 5.28 20.73 1.76
N LYS A 181 4.90 20.58 3.03
CA LYS A 181 4.68 19.29 3.68
C LYS A 181 3.20 19.09 3.95
#